data_6be23081ce5f8f92b8198ce73335cb43
#
_entry.id   6be23081ce5f8f92b8198ce73335cb43
#
_cell.length_a   1.000
_cell.length_b   1.000
_cell.length_c   1.000
_cell.angle_alpha   90.00
_cell.angle_beta   90.00
_cell.angle_gamma   90.00
#
_symmetry.space_group_name_H-M   'P 1'
#
loop_
_entity.id
_entity.type
_entity.pdbx_description
1 polymer ?
#
loop_
_entity_poly.entity_id
_entity_poly.type
_entity_poly.pdbx_seq_one_letter_code
_entity_poly.pdbx_strand_id
1 'polypeptide(L)'
;NIPNDTLYRIILGDSAASMLKPGILFDRNILDKERQRIFELLRNKGYFGFSKEYVTYTADTAQNSKEVDLTLNLMPALQATPENGTINRSHKPYRMRNIYFITNYDPVNSSLNGTADITDTIGYKSFYILYGKKKYIRKETLVENCFLRPGQLFSNRDLNNTYTAFGRLGIIKIGRAHV
;
A
#
# COMPACT_ATOMS: atom_id res chain seq x y z
N ASN A 1 -21.90 -15.93 -1.50
CA ASN A 1 -21.16 -14.82 -2.08
C ASN A 1 -19.93 -14.56 -1.19
N ILE A 2 -18.78 -15.07 -1.57
CA ILE A 2 -17.54 -14.89 -0.79
C ILE A 2 -16.91 -13.58 -1.30
N PRO A 3 -16.98 -12.47 -0.54
CA PRO A 3 -16.51 -11.14 -1.00
C PRO A 3 -15.01 -11.09 -1.31
N ASN A 4 -14.27 -12.12 -0.92
CA ASN A 4 -12.81 -12.17 -0.97
C ASN A 4 -12.24 -13.26 -1.90
N ASP A 5 -13.07 -13.89 -2.77
CA ASP A 5 -12.62 -14.98 -3.65
C ASP A 5 -11.37 -14.59 -4.50
N THR A 6 -11.35 -13.39 -5.03
CA THR A 6 -10.20 -12.89 -5.79
C THR A 6 -8.94 -12.78 -4.94
N LEU A 7 -9.05 -12.35 -3.67
CA LEU A 7 -7.91 -12.28 -2.76
C LEU A 7 -7.36 -13.67 -2.43
N TYR A 8 -8.25 -14.62 -2.14
CA TYR A 8 -7.85 -16.01 -1.90
C TYR A 8 -7.12 -16.60 -3.12
N ARG A 9 -7.60 -16.36 -4.33
CA ARG A 9 -6.91 -16.81 -5.56
C ARG A 9 -5.51 -16.20 -5.70
N ILE A 10 -5.35 -14.93 -5.38
CA ILE A 10 -4.03 -14.28 -5.40
C ILE A 10 -3.10 -14.91 -4.37
N ILE A 11 -3.58 -15.13 -3.15
CA ILE A 11 -2.79 -15.71 -2.05
C ILE A 11 -2.42 -17.15 -2.36
N LEU A 12 -3.37 -17.97 -2.83
CA LEU A 12 -3.14 -19.35 -3.20
C LEU A 12 -2.21 -19.51 -4.40
N GLY A 13 -2.30 -18.59 -5.37
CA GLY A 13 -1.37 -18.55 -6.51
C GLY A 13 0.08 -18.28 -6.10
N ASP A 14 0.31 -17.71 -4.92
CA ASP A 14 1.62 -17.45 -4.34
C ASP A 14 1.96 -18.40 -3.16
N SER A 15 1.28 -19.53 -3.06
CA SER A 15 1.42 -20.48 -1.95
C SER A 15 2.83 -21.11 -1.84
N ALA A 16 3.58 -21.15 -2.94
CA ALA A 16 4.97 -21.59 -2.92
C ALA A 16 5.85 -20.74 -2.01
N ALA A 17 5.58 -19.43 -1.94
CA ALA A 17 6.27 -18.46 -1.08
C ALA A 17 5.73 -18.41 0.35
N SER A 18 4.66 -19.15 0.68
CA SER A 18 4.10 -19.21 2.03
C SER A 18 5.11 -19.77 3.03
N MET A 19 5.18 -19.14 4.19
CA MET A 19 5.98 -19.63 5.32
C MET A 19 5.28 -20.74 6.11
N LEU A 20 3.96 -20.89 5.92
CA LEU A 20 3.17 -21.94 6.55
C LEU A 20 3.19 -23.19 5.67
N LYS A 21 3.82 -24.24 6.17
CA LYS A 21 3.89 -25.55 5.53
C LYS A 21 3.31 -26.60 6.47
N PRO A 22 2.65 -27.64 5.95
CA PRO A 22 2.22 -28.77 6.78
C PRO A 22 3.40 -29.36 7.57
N GLY A 23 3.16 -29.72 8.82
CA GLY A 23 4.15 -30.38 9.68
C GLY A 23 5.19 -29.46 10.33
N ILE A 24 5.13 -28.13 10.13
CA ILE A 24 5.99 -27.20 10.87
C ILE A 24 5.48 -27.01 12.31
N LEU A 25 6.39 -26.67 13.23
CA LEU A 25 6.00 -26.29 14.58
C LEU A 25 5.15 -25.02 14.55
N PHE A 26 4.10 -25.01 15.36
CA PHE A 26 3.27 -23.83 15.55
C PHE A 26 4.08 -22.71 16.21
N ASP A 27 4.29 -21.59 15.49
CA ASP A 27 5.01 -20.42 15.97
C ASP A 27 4.26 -19.15 15.56
N ARG A 28 3.93 -18.33 16.55
CA ARG A 28 3.25 -17.05 16.35
C ARG A 28 4.07 -16.08 15.48
N ASN A 29 5.39 -16.14 15.54
CA ASN A 29 6.25 -15.29 14.71
C ASN A 29 6.15 -15.67 13.23
N ILE A 30 5.99 -16.96 12.93
CA ILE A 30 5.77 -17.43 11.54
C ILE A 30 4.41 -16.93 11.04
N LEU A 31 3.37 -16.97 11.87
CA LEU A 31 2.05 -16.42 11.52
C LEU A 31 2.12 -14.91 11.21
N ASP A 32 2.83 -14.13 12.03
CA ASP A 32 2.96 -12.68 11.78
C ASP A 32 3.78 -12.37 10.51
N LYS A 33 4.84 -13.11 10.27
CA LYS A 33 5.61 -13.01 9.02
C LYS A 33 4.77 -13.36 7.79
N GLU A 34 3.92 -14.38 7.87
CA GLU A 34 3.01 -14.75 6.79
C GLU A 34 1.94 -13.68 6.57
N ARG A 35 1.38 -13.07 7.63
CA ARG A 35 0.49 -11.91 7.53
C ARG A 35 1.18 -10.75 6.81
N GLN A 36 2.44 -10.48 7.14
CA GLN A 36 3.23 -9.44 6.49
C GLN A 36 3.46 -9.76 5.01
N ARG A 37 3.78 -11.01 4.66
CA ARG A 37 3.94 -11.46 3.27
C ARG A 37 2.65 -11.25 2.47
N ILE A 38 1.51 -11.68 3.00
CA ILE A 38 0.19 -11.52 2.36
C ILE A 38 -0.14 -10.03 2.18
N PHE A 39 0.11 -9.23 3.19
CA PHE A 39 -0.07 -7.77 3.13
C PHE A 39 0.75 -7.17 1.98
N GLU A 40 2.03 -7.47 1.88
CA GLU A 40 2.90 -6.96 0.82
C GLU A 40 2.47 -7.46 -0.57
N LEU A 41 2.12 -8.74 -0.69
CA LEU A 41 1.61 -9.33 -1.93
C LEU A 41 0.39 -8.56 -2.45
N LEU A 42 -0.61 -8.37 -1.60
CA LEU A 42 -1.86 -7.72 -1.99
C LEU A 42 -1.66 -6.22 -2.26
N ARG A 43 -0.87 -5.53 -1.46
CA ARG A 43 -0.51 -4.14 -1.70
C ARG A 43 0.22 -3.94 -3.04
N ASN A 44 1.03 -4.91 -3.46
CA ASN A 44 1.71 -4.88 -4.76
C ASN A 44 0.80 -5.27 -5.94
N LYS A 45 -0.38 -5.81 -5.65
CA LYS A 45 -1.43 -6.12 -6.64
C LYS A 45 -2.54 -5.07 -6.71
N GLY A 46 -2.31 -3.90 -6.13
CA GLY A 46 -3.23 -2.77 -6.23
C GLY A 46 -4.13 -2.54 -5.01
N TYR A 47 -4.13 -3.42 -4.02
CA TYR A 47 -5.02 -3.30 -2.87
C TYR A 47 -4.47 -2.31 -1.84
N PHE A 48 -4.47 -1.02 -2.21
CA PHE A 48 -3.91 0.08 -1.42
C PHE A 48 -4.47 0.15 0.01
N GLY A 49 -5.77 -0.03 0.18
CA GLY A 49 -6.42 0.00 1.49
C GLY A 49 -6.32 -1.31 2.28
N PHE A 50 -5.58 -2.32 1.79
CA PHE A 50 -5.40 -3.57 2.53
C PHE A 50 -4.39 -3.38 3.67
N SER A 51 -4.72 -3.92 4.84
CA SER A 51 -3.88 -3.91 6.05
C SER A 51 -3.65 -5.34 6.54
N LYS A 52 -2.55 -5.58 7.26
CA LYS A 52 -2.23 -6.90 7.79
C LYS A 52 -3.23 -7.37 8.87
N GLU A 53 -3.96 -6.45 9.49
CA GLU A 53 -4.99 -6.75 10.48
C GLU A 53 -6.20 -7.47 9.87
N TYR A 54 -6.40 -7.37 8.55
CA TYR A 54 -7.43 -8.14 7.84
C TYR A 54 -7.09 -9.63 7.67
N VAL A 55 -5.84 -10.02 7.94
CA VAL A 55 -5.43 -11.43 7.91
C VAL A 55 -5.45 -11.96 9.34
N THR A 56 -6.33 -12.92 9.59
CA THR A 56 -6.45 -13.58 10.88
C THR A 56 -6.33 -15.09 10.71
N TYR A 57 -6.06 -15.80 11.79
CA TYR A 57 -5.99 -17.26 11.81
C TYR A 57 -6.90 -17.80 12.89
N THR A 58 -7.61 -18.87 12.56
CA THR A 58 -8.28 -19.72 13.53
C THR A 58 -7.44 -20.98 13.70
N ALA A 59 -7.09 -21.30 14.92
CA ALA A 59 -6.38 -22.51 15.28
C ALA A 59 -7.36 -23.48 15.95
N ASP A 60 -7.49 -24.69 15.42
CA ASP A 60 -8.29 -25.74 16.00
C ASP A 60 -7.37 -26.87 16.47
N THR A 61 -7.59 -27.33 17.70
CA THR A 61 -6.83 -28.42 18.33
C THR A 61 -7.78 -29.50 18.76
N ALA A 62 -7.67 -30.70 18.17
CA ALA A 62 -8.42 -31.85 18.64
C ALA A 62 -7.97 -32.26 20.06
N GLN A 63 -8.90 -32.70 20.91
CA GLN A 63 -8.58 -33.20 22.26
C GLN A 63 -7.51 -34.29 22.17
N ASN A 64 -6.45 -34.14 22.98
CA ASN A 64 -5.30 -35.07 23.03
C ASN A 64 -4.40 -35.11 21.79
N SER A 65 -4.57 -34.20 20.82
CA SER A 65 -3.65 -34.04 19.69
C SER A 65 -2.57 -33.01 19.98
N LYS A 66 -1.36 -33.26 19.49
CA LYS A 66 -0.28 -32.25 19.44
C LYS A 66 -0.26 -31.50 18.10
N GLU A 67 -1.25 -31.74 17.26
CA GLU A 67 -1.42 -31.12 15.95
C GLU A 67 -2.43 -29.98 16.03
N VAL A 68 -2.22 -28.98 15.21
CA VAL A 68 -3.07 -27.77 15.13
C VAL A 68 -3.47 -27.57 13.68
N ASP A 69 -4.76 -27.56 13.42
CA ASP A 69 -5.31 -27.14 12.14
C ASP A 69 -5.44 -25.62 12.08
N LEU A 70 -4.79 -24.99 11.09
CA LEU A 70 -4.82 -23.55 10.89
C LEU A 70 -5.70 -23.19 9.71
N THR A 71 -6.69 -22.33 9.97
CA THR A 71 -7.52 -21.72 8.93
C THR A 71 -7.16 -20.24 8.79
N LEU A 72 -6.76 -19.84 7.58
CA LEU A 72 -6.55 -18.44 7.23
C LEU A 72 -7.90 -17.78 6.95
N ASN A 73 -8.17 -16.68 7.63
CA ASN A 73 -9.37 -15.86 7.45
C ASN A 73 -9.00 -14.47 6.94
N LEU A 74 -9.75 -13.99 5.93
CA LEU A 74 -9.64 -12.64 5.42
C LEU A 74 -10.86 -11.82 5.86
N MET A 75 -10.61 -10.84 6.70
CA MET A 75 -11.66 -9.93 7.17
C MET A 75 -12.05 -8.95 6.05
N PRO A 76 -13.34 -8.60 5.93
CA PRO A 76 -13.78 -7.58 4.99
C PRO A 76 -13.26 -6.20 5.39
N ALA A 77 -13.17 -5.28 4.43
CA ALA A 77 -12.90 -3.89 4.73
C ALA A 77 -14.12 -3.26 5.45
N LEU A 78 -13.85 -2.52 6.51
CA LEU A 78 -14.89 -1.77 7.23
C LEU A 78 -14.98 -0.35 6.66
N GLN A 79 -16.18 0.08 6.34
CA GLN A 79 -16.46 1.46 5.96
C GLN A 79 -17.46 2.08 6.93
N ALA A 80 -17.07 3.22 7.50
CA ALA A 80 -18.01 4.03 8.28
C ALA A 80 -19.16 4.56 7.41
N THR A 81 -20.36 4.55 7.94
CA THR A 81 -21.54 5.18 7.33
C THR A 81 -21.84 6.50 8.04
N PRO A 82 -22.51 7.46 7.37
CA PRO A 82 -22.89 8.74 7.98
C PRO A 82 -23.74 8.60 9.25
N GLU A 83 -24.44 7.48 9.41
CA GLU A 83 -25.32 7.18 10.54
C GLU A 83 -24.59 6.47 11.70
N ASN A 84 -23.28 6.64 11.85
CA ASN A 84 -22.42 6.01 12.89
C ASN A 84 -22.42 4.47 12.85
N GLY A 85 -22.80 3.88 11.74
CA GLY A 85 -22.70 2.45 11.49
C GLY A 85 -21.41 2.08 10.74
N THR A 86 -21.13 0.78 10.64
CA THR A 86 -20.09 0.23 9.77
C THR A 86 -20.70 -0.81 8.85
N ILE A 87 -20.30 -0.78 7.59
CA ILE A 87 -20.67 -1.81 6.61
C ILE A 87 -19.44 -2.57 6.13
N ASN A 88 -19.62 -3.86 5.92
CA ASN A 88 -18.60 -4.70 5.33
C ASN A 88 -18.52 -4.47 3.83
N ARG A 89 -17.33 -4.18 3.32
CA ARG A 89 -17.07 -4.06 1.89
C ARG A 89 -15.98 -5.02 1.42
N SER A 90 -16.04 -5.39 0.15
CA SER A 90 -14.94 -6.12 -0.48
C SER A 90 -13.74 -5.19 -0.69
N HIS A 91 -12.54 -5.73 -0.50
CA HIS A 91 -11.32 -5.02 -0.88
C HIS A 91 -11.27 -4.80 -2.39
N LYS A 92 -10.90 -3.61 -2.81
CA LYS A 92 -10.81 -3.24 -4.24
C LYS A 92 -9.39 -2.87 -4.61
N PRO A 93 -8.92 -3.26 -5.80
CA PRO A 93 -7.65 -2.78 -6.31
C PRO A 93 -7.80 -1.35 -6.85
N TYR A 94 -6.79 -0.54 -6.66
CA TYR A 94 -6.72 0.84 -7.11
C TYR A 94 -5.72 1.00 -8.24
N ARG A 95 -6.07 1.83 -9.23
CA ARG A 95 -5.17 2.28 -10.29
C ARG A 95 -4.73 3.70 -10.03
N MET A 96 -3.47 3.99 -10.32
CA MET A 96 -2.94 5.35 -10.29
C MET A 96 -3.62 6.17 -11.38
N ARG A 97 -4.32 7.24 -11.00
CA ARG A 97 -4.95 8.13 -11.97
C ARG A 97 -3.97 9.21 -12.42
N ASN A 98 -3.59 10.10 -11.52
CA ASN A 98 -2.65 11.18 -11.75
C ASN A 98 -1.55 11.14 -10.70
N ILE A 99 -0.34 11.54 -11.07
CA ILE A 99 0.78 11.67 -10.14
C ILE A 99 1.23 13.12 -10.20
N TYR A 100 1.24 13.74 -9.04
CA TYR A 100 1.61 15.15 -8.87
C TYR A 100 2.90 15.25 -8.06
N PHE A 101 3.85 16.04 -8.54
CA PHE A 101 5.04 16.43 -7.79
C PHE A 101 4.88 17.87 -7.35
N ILE A 102 4.81 18.12 -6.06
CA ILE A 102 4.77 19.45 -5.47
C ILE A 102 6.19 19.76 -4.98
N THR A 103 6.91 20.61 -5.69
CA THR A 103 8.34 20.86 -5.43
C THR A 103 8.59 21.89 -4.34
N ASN A 104 7.58 22.64 -3.94
CA ASN A 104 7.65 23.68 -2.92
C ASN A 104 6.73 23.39 -1.73
N TYR A 105 6.65 22.10 -1.33
CA TYR A 105 5.83 21.72 -0.20
C TYR A 105 6.53 22.03 1.13
N ASP A 106 5.91 22.89 1.94
CA ASP A 106 6.33 23.18 3.31
C ASP A 106 5.29 22.62 4.28
N PRO A 107 5.60 21.57 5.03
CA PRO A 107 4.64 20.94 5.94
C PRO A 107 4.19 21.86 7.09
N VAL A 108 4.97 22.86 7.45
CA VAL A 108 4.64 23.81 8.53
C VAL A 108 3.65 24.86 8.03
N ASN A 109 3.94 25.49 6.90
CA ASN A 109 3.12 26.57 6.34
C ASN A 109 1.90 26.04 5.56
N SER A 110 1.97 24.84 4.96
CA SER A 110 0.83 24.25 4.27
C SER A 110 -0.29 23.83 5.23
N SER A 111 0.02 23.53 6.49
CA SER A 111 -1.00 23.26 7.51
C SER A 111 -1.82 24.49 7.87
N LEU A 112 -1.27 25.69 7.73
CA LEU A 112 -1.92 26.95 8.09
C LEU A 112 -2.73 27.56 6.94
N ASN A 113 -2.31 27.36 5.68
CA ASN A 113 -2.90 28.01 4.50
C ASN A 113 -3.38 27.04 3.40
N GLY A 114 -3.25 25.72 3.57
CA GLY A 114 -3.82 24.70 2.68
C GLY A 114 -3.22 24.60 1.27
N THR A 115 -2.33 25.49 0.86
CA THR A 115 -1.74 25.51 -0.49
C THR A 115 -0.26 25.86 -0.43
N ALA A 116 0.58 25.04 -1.08
CA ALA A 116 1.92 25.47 -1.46
C ALA A 116 1.81 26.68 -2.42
N ASP A 117 2.73 27.65 -2.34
CA ASP A 117 2.85 28.76 -3.31
C ASP A 117 3.22 28.20 -4.70
N ILE A 118 2.23 27.66 -5.40
CA ILE A 118 2.39 27.10 -6.74
C ILE A 118 2.28 28.25 -7.73
N THR A 119 3.35 28.49 -8.48
CA THR A 119 3.41 29.56 -9.49
C THR A 119 3.37 29.02 -10.92
N ASP A 120 3.69 27.74 -11.12
CA ASP A 120 3.72 27.11 -12.43
C ASP A 120 3.37 25.61 -12.34
N THR A 121 2.65 25.11 -13.33
CA THR A 121 2.27 23.69 -13.44
C THR A 121 2.66 23.17 -14.81
N ILE A 122 3.51 22.17 -14.85
CA ILE A 122 4.00 21.56 -16.09
C ILE A 122 3.50 20.12 -16.19
N GLY A 123 2.83 19.80 -17.30
CA GLY A 123 2.55 18.41 -17.69
C GLY A 123 3.75 17.80 -18.40
N TYR A 124 4.20 16.62 -17.97
CA TYR A 124 5.29 15.90 -18.60
C TYR A 124 5.11 14.38 -18.48
N LYS A 125 5.01 13.65 -19.58
CA LYS A 125 4.83 12.19 -19.65
C LYS A 125 3.72 11.66 -18.73
N SER A 126 2.54 12.32 -18.74
CA SER A 126 1.38 11.99 -17.88
C SER A 126 1.59 12.24 -16.38
N PHE A 127 2.61 12.99 -16.00
CA PHE A 127 2.81 13.53 -14.65
C PHE A 127 2.52 15.02 -14.64
N TYR A 128 2.18 15.54 -13.46
CA TYR A 128 2.00 16.96 -13.23
C TYR A 128 3.04 17.46 -12.23
N ILE A 129 3.83 18.43 -12.62
CA ILE A 129 4.85 19.01 -11.76
C ILE A 129 4.44 20.44 -11.40
N LEU A 130 4.24 20.66 -10.12
CA LEU A 130 3.81 21.93 -9.54
C LEU A 130 5.04 22.61 -8.91
N TYR A 131 5.46 23.69 -9.53
CA TYR A 131 6.61 24.47 -9.08
C TYR A 131 6.18 25.70 -8.26
N GLY A 132 6.98 26.03 -7.23
CA GLY A 132 6.96 27.33 -6.62
C GLY A 132 7.76 28.36 -7.41
N LYS A 133 8.07 29.51 -6.79
CA LYS A 133 8.82 30.61 -7.42
C LYS A 133 10.17 30.20 -8.02
N LYS A 134 10.81 29.17 -7.49
CA LYS A 134 12.10 28.66 -7.99
C LYS A 134 11.96 27.20 -8.41
N LYS A 135 12.49 26.86 -9.59
CA LYS A 135 12.52 25.49 -10.13
C LYS A 135 13.84 24.82 -9.75
N TYR A 136 13.92 24.24 -8.55
CA TYR A 136 15.14 23.60 -8.04
C TYR A 136 15.47 22.27 -8.71
N ILE A 137 14.45 21.55 -9.17
CA ILE A 137 14.56 20.19 -9.67
C ILE A 137 13.99 20.12 -11.08
N ARG A 138 14.70 19.46 -11.98
CA ARG A 138 14.24 19.26 -13.36
C ARG A 138 13.11 18.24 -13.39
N LYS A 139 12.14 18.43 -14.29
CA LYS A 139 10.99 17.53 -14.48
C LYS A 139 11.44 16.11 -14.87
N GLU A 140 12.50 15.99 -15.67
CA GLU A 140 13.08 14.72 -16.07
C GLU A 140 13.54 13.93 -14.84
N THR A 141 14.28 14.57 -13.94
CA THR A 141 14.78 13.95 -12.71
C THR A 141 13.64 13.41 -11.83
N LEU A 142 12.53 14.15 -11.71
CA LEU A 142 11.38 13.70 -10.95
C LEU A 142 10.72 12.48 -11.57
N VAL A 143 10.49 12.51 -12.88
CA VAL A 143 9.78 11.44 -13.58
C VAL A 143 10.63 10.17 -13.73
N GLU A 144 11.93 10.30 -13.96
CA GLU A 144 12.86 9.16 -14.08
C GLU A 144 13.05 8.42 -12.75
N ASN A 145 12.98 9.12 -11.62
CA ASN A 145 13.10 8.53 -10.29
C ASN A 145 11.75 8.10 -9.67
N CYS A 146 10.65 8.26 -10.40
CA CYS A 146 9.34 7.74 -9.99
C CYS A 146 9.09 6.38 -10.62
N PHE A 147 8.84 5.37 -9.81
CA PHE A 147 8.51 4.01 -10.26
C PHE A 147 7.01 3.80 -10.44
N LEU A 148 6.17 4.64 -9.82
CA LEU A 148 4.74 4.64 -10.05
C LEU A 148 4.43 5.18 -11.45
N ARG A 149 3.38 4.64 -12.09
CA ARG A 149 2.96 5.08 -13.44
C ARG A 149 1.45 5.31 -13.48
N PRO A 150 1.00 6.43 -14.05
CA PRO A 150 -0.42 6.64 -14.31
C PRO A 150 -1.03 5.49 -15.13
N GLY A 151 -2.25 5.10 -14.79
CA GLY A 151 -2.97 3.99 -15.42
C GLY A 151 -2.64 2.58 -14.88
N GLN A 152 -1.49 2.40 -14.22
CA GLN A 152 -1.12 1.12 -13.63
C GLN A 152 -1.76 0.89 -12.26
N LEU A 153 -1.82 -0.37 -11.84
CA LEU A 153 -2.22 -0.71 -10.48
C LEU A 153 -1.23 -0.11 -9.48
N PHE A 154 -1.73 0.30 -8.33
CA PHE A 154 -0.89 0.69 -7.20
C PHE A 154 0.05 -0.45 -6.82
N SER A 155 1.29 -0.13 -6.50
CA SER A 155 2.30 -1.06 -6.00
C SER A 155 3.06 -0.42 -4.84
N ASN A 156 3.01 -1.07 -3.69
CA ASN A 156 3.74 -0.61 -2.50
C ASN A 156 5.26 -0.67 -2.71
N ARG A 157 5.72 -1.69 -3.44
CA ARG A 157 7.13 -1.81 -3.83
C ARG A 157 7.57 -0.62 -4.68
N ASP A 158 6.78 -0.24 -5.68
CA ASP A 158 7.14 0.87 -6.57
C ASP A 158 7.07 2.22 -5.85
N LEU A 159 6.16 2.37 -4.89
CA LEU A 159 6.13 3.52 -3.99
C LEU A 159 7.41 3.60 -3.14
N ASN A 160 7.82 2.50 -2.51
CA ASN A 160 9.04 2.45 -1.70
C ASN A 160 10.31 2.67 -2.55
N ASN A 161 10.35 2.11 -3.76
CA ASN A 161 11.44 2.36 -4.70
C ASN A 161 11.53 3.83 -5.09
N THR A 162 10.38 4.48 -5.30
CA THR A 162 10.29 5.92 -5.56
C THR A 162 10.86 6.72 -4.38
N TYR A 163 10.45 6.42 -3.15
CA TYR A 163 10.99 7.08 -1.96
C TYR A 163 12.50 6.86 -1.81
N THR A 164 12.97 5.64 -2.05
CA THR A 164 14.40 5.33 -1.98
C THR A 164 15.20 6.10 -3.04
N ALA A 165 14.71 6.17 -4.28
CA ALA A 165 15.36 6.90 -5.35
C ALA A 165 15.45 8.40 -5.02
N PHE A 166 14.34 8.99 -4.57
CA PHE A 166 14.34 10.40 -4.17
C PHE A 166 15.22 10.69 -2.95
N GLY A 167 15.27 9.78 -1.97
CA GLY A 167 16.18 9.89 -0.82
C GLY A 167 17.64 9.92 -1.23
N ARG A 168 18.03 9.15 -2.25
CA ARG A 168 19.42 9.12 -2.79
C ARG A 168 19.81 10.43 -3.49
N LEU A 169 18.86 11.20 -4.01
CA LEU A 169 19.16 12.49 -4.63
C LEU A 169 19.65 13.54 -3.63
N GLY A 170 19.44 13.34 -2.33
CA GLY A 170 19.92 14.21 -1.25
C GLY A 170 19.33 15.62 -1.20
N ILE A 171 18.55 15.99 -2.22
CA ILE A 171 17.96 17.32 -2.39
C ILE A 171 16.47 17.35 -2.01
N ILE A 172 15.89 16.20 -1.71
CA ILE A 172 14.46 16.04 -1.41
C ILE A 172 14.32 15.62 0.05
N LYS A 173 13.69 16.48 0.84
CA LYS A 173 13.14 16.07 2.15
C LYS A 173 11.78 15.43 1.91
N ILE A 174 11.69 14.12 2.07
CA ILE A 174 10.45 13.38 1.85
C ILE A 174 9.57 13.54 3.09
N GLY A 175 8.53 14.33 3.00
CA GLY A 175 7.40 14.26 3.92
C GLY A 175 6.52 13.06 3.53
N ARG A 176 6.16 12.20 4.49
CA ARG A 176 5.13 11.18 4.24
C ARG A 176 3.79 11.89 4.11
N ALA A 177 3.17 11.83 2.93
CA ALA A 177 1.78 12.22 2.81
C ALA A 177 0.95 11.20 3.61
N HIS A 178 0.24 11.68 4.63
CA HIS A 178 -0.85 10.92 5.23
C HIS A 178 -2.04 11.05 4.29
N VAL A 179 -2.52 9.91 3.81
CA VAL A 179 -3.78 9.79 3.08
C VAL A 179 -4.89 9.51 4.08
#